data_db122a09c1cac57452cf9be0132e367d
#
_entry.id   db122a09c1cac57452cf9be0132e367d
#
_cell.length_a   1.000
_cell.length_b   1.000
_cell.length_c   1.000
_cell.angle_alpha   90.00
_cell.angle_beta   90.00
_cell.angle_gamma   90.00
#
_symmetry.space_group_name_H-M   'P 1'
#
loop_
_entity.id
_entity.type
_entity.pdbx_description
1 polymer ?
#
loop_
_entity_poly.entity_id
_entity_poly.type
_entity_poly.pdbx_seq_one_letter_code
_entity_poly.pdbx_strand_id
1 'polypeptide(L)'
;NIVDLNSDANQDNRLFNFLLFLFPYYLKAAMRKGLFKKYIRHRYNDGNVKGTIDVARHIEKNTPFVGNVAYSQREFSYDNSLMELVRHTVEFIKRKPYGNKLLIKLKDEVKLVIDATPGYEPYDRQKIIEQNKKNTVRHAYFREYLALQRLCLLILRHQKHQIGTGARQIYGILFDGAWLWEE
;
A
#
# COMPACT_ATOMS: atom_id res chain seq x y z
N ASN A 1 36.21 24.15 -4.49
CA ASN A 1 35.40 22.98 -4.85
C ASN A 1 33.92 23.35 -4.75
N ILE A 2 33.36 23.81 -5.85
CA ILE A 2 31.91 23.98 -5.99
C ILE A 2 31.39 22.57 -6.22
N VAL A 3 30.82 21.97 -5.17
CA VAL A 3 30.10 20.71 -5.29
C VAL A 3 28.83 21.02 -6.07
N ASP A 4 28.70 20.40 -7.23
CA ASP A 4 27.60 20.63 -8.16
C ASP A 4 26.30 20.02 -7.59
N LEU A 5 25.59 20.82 -6.81
CA LEU A 5 24.30 20.46 -6.19
C LEU A 5 23.21 20.06 -7.22
N ASN A 6 23.40 20.47 -8.49
CA ASN A 6 22.50 20.12 -9.58
C ASN A 6 22.66 18.67 -10.06
N SER A 7 23.85 18.07 -9.92
CA SER A 7 24.09 16.68 -10.33
C SER A 7 23.38 15.69 -9.42
N ASP A 8 23.36 15.94 -8.13
CA ASP A 8 22.71 15.10 -7.13
C ASP A 8 21.18 15.11 -7.24
N ALA A 9 20.58 16.30 -7.41
CA ALA A 9 19.12 16.41 -7.61
C ALA A 9 18.65 15.74 -8.90
N ASN A 10 19.48 15.76 -9.94
CA ASN A 10 19.19 15.11 -11.22
C ASN A 10 19.29 13.58 -11.13
N GLN A 11 20.23 13.06 -10.33
CA GLN A 11 20.36 11.62 -10.07
C GLN A 11 19.17 11.11 -9.24
N ASP A 12 18.75 11.83 -8.19
CA ASP A 12 17.61 11.48 -7.37
C ASP A 12 16.31 11.43 -8.20
N ASN A 13 16.14 12.38 -9.12
CA ASN A 13 15.00 12.38 -10.04
C ASN A 13 15.03 11.21 -11.03
N ARG A 14 16.21 10.83 -11.53
CA ARG A 14 16.36 9.69 -12.43
C ARG A 14 16.04 8.39 -11.70
N LEU A 15 16.59 8.21 -10.50
CA LEU A 15 16.29 7.04 -9.67
C LEU A 15 14.79 6.94 -9.34
N PHE A 16 14.18 8.05 -8.98
CA PHE A 16 12.76 8.09 -8.70
C PHE A 16 11.91 7.73 -9.93
N ASN A 17 12.23 8.28 -11.10
CA ASN A 17 11.56 7.93 -12.34
C ASN A 17 11.72 6.43 -12.66
N PHE A 18 12.91 5.86 -12.42
CA PHE A 18 13.14 4.44 -12.58
C PHE A 18 12.23 3.59 -11.70
N LEU A 19 12.05 3.96 -10.41
CA LEU A 19 11.11 3.27 -9.52
C LEU A 19 9.67 3.30 -10.06
N LEU A 20 9.25 4.42 -10.65
CA LEU A 20 7.93 4.52 -11.28
C LEU A 20 7.80 3.61 -12.50
N PHE A 21 8.86 3.45 -13.30
CA PHE A 21 8.87 2.52 -14.45
C PHE A 21 8.82 1.05 -14.03
N LEU A 22 9.33 0.71 -12.84
CA LEU A 22 9.26 -0.67 -12.33
C LEU A 22 7.86 -1.02 -11.81
N PHE A 23 7.06 -0.05 -11.40
CA PHE A 23 5.74 -0.30 -10.80
C PHE A 23 4.80 -1.15 -11.66
N PRO A 24 4.64 -0.89 -12.98
CA PRO A 24 3.84 -1.73 -13.87
C PRO A 24 4.25 -3.20 -13.86
N TYR A 25 5.52 -3.48 -13.90
CA TYR A 25 6.05 -4.84 -13.89
C TYR A 25 5.69 -5.57 -12.59
N TYR A 26 5.99 -4.96 -11.42
CA TYR A 26 5.71 -5.56 -10.13
C TYR A 26 4.21 -5.72 -9.86
N LEU A 27 3.39 -4.76 -10.27
CA LEU A 27 1.94 -4.87 -10.16
C LEU A 27 1.42 -6.07 -10.96
N LYS A 28 1.81 -6.17 -12.22
CA LYS A 28 1.40 -7.29 -13.09
C LYS A 28 1.87 -8.63 -12.55
N ALA A 29 3.11 -8.73 -12.08
CA ALA A 29 3.65 -9.94 -11.49
C ALA A 29 2.88 -10.38 -10.23
N ALA A 30 2.58 -9.44 -9.33
CA ALA A 30 1.80 -9.72 -8.13
C ALA A 30 0.38 -10.16 -8.47
N MET A 31 -0.29 -9.50 -9.41
CA MET A 31 -1.68 -9.79 -9.77
C MET A 31 -1.88 -11.07 -10.59
N ARG A 32 -0.82 -11.68 -11.15
CA ARG A 32 -0.89 -13.04 -11.74
C ARG A 32 -1.42 -14.09 -10.77
N LYS A 33 -1.25 -13.87 -9.46
CA LYS A 33 -1.74 -14.76 -8.38
C LYS A 33 -3.11 -14.32 -7.83
N GLY A 34 -3.75 -13.36 -8.48
CA GLY A 34 -4.99 -12.75 -8.02
C GLY A 34 -4.78 -11.64 -6.99
N LEU A 35 -5.87 -11.04 -6.55
CA LEU A 35 -5.85 -9.97 -5.56
C LEU A 35 -5.46 -10.49 -4.17
N PHE A 36 -4.66 -9.71 -3.45
CA PHE A 36 -4.25 -10.05 -2.09
C PHE A 36 -5.41 -9.92 -1.11
N LYS A 37 -5.71 -11.01 -0.41
CA LYS A 37 -6.71 -11.06 0.66
C LYS A 37 -6.04 -11.15 2.02
N LYS A 38 -6.67 -10.52 3.01
CA LYS A 38 -6.24 -10.60 4.41
C LYS A 38 -7.45 -10.64 5.33
N TYR A 39 -7.32 -11.33 6.48
CA TYR A 39 -8.30 -11.25 7.53
C TYR A 39 -8.23 -9.88 8.20
N ILE A 40 -9.36 -9.14 8.16
CA ILE A 40 -9.54 -7.85 8.82
C ILE A 40 -10.54 -8.03 9.96
N ARG A 41 -10.26 -7.40 11.09
CA ARG A 41 -11.16 -7.40 12.24
C ARG A 41 -12.04 -6.16 12.19
N HIS A 42 -13.30 -6.38 11.89
CA HIS A 42 -14.33 -5.34 11.95
C HIS A 42 -14.99 -5.34 13.33
N ARG A 43 -15.42 -4.17 13.78
CA ARG A 43 -16.10 -3.95 15.06
C ARG A 43 -17.49 -3.44 14.81
N TYR A 44 -18.48 -4.21 15.24
CA TYR A 44 -19.90 -3.91 15.08
C TYR A 44 -20.56 -3.62 16.42
N ASN A 45 -21.72 -2.93 16.38
CA ASN A 45 -22.58 -2.69 17.52
C ASN A 45 -24.03 -2.69 17.04
N ASP A 46 -24.62 -3.86 16.94
CA ASP A 46 -25.99 -4.07 16.45
C ASP A 46 -26.63 -5.29 17.13
N GLY A 47 -27.91 -5.55 16.82
CA GLY A 47 -28.67 -6.67 17.39
C GLY A 47 -28.37 -8.03 16.76
N ASN A 48 -27.56 -8.09 15.68
CA ASN A 48 -27.29 -9.33 14.94
C ASN A 48 -25.85 -9.79 15.13
N VAL A 49 -25.57 -10.37 16.28
CA VAL A 49 -24.22 -10.82 16.68
C VAL A 49 -23.71 -11.95 15.80
N LYS A 50 -22.66 -11.67 15.01
CA LYS A 50 -22.01 -12.65 14.10
C LYS A 50 -20.57 -13.01 14.48
N GLY A 51 -20.07 -12.54 15.60
CA GLY A 51 -18.69 -12.72 15.98
C GLY A 51 -18.45 -12.77 17.48
N THR A 52 -17.22 -12.50 17.91
CA THR A 52 -16.85 -12.50 19.32
C THR A 52 -17.33 -11.23 20.01
N ILE A 53 -18.10 -11.36 21.10
CA ILE A 53 -18.55 -10.21 21.89
C ILE A 53 -17.35 -9.53 22.54
N ASP A 54 -17.31 -8.21 22.41
CA ASP A 54 -16.34 -7.34 23.06
C ASP A 54 -16.99 -6.77 24.34
N VAL A 55 -16.83 -7.50 25.43
CA VAL A 55 -17.53 -7.21 26.70
C VAL A 55 -17.24 -5.81 27.21
N ALA A 56 -15.98 -5.39 27.18
CA ALA A 56 -15.59 -4.07 27.67
C ALA A 56 -16.30 -2.96 26.87
N ARG A 57 -16.24 -3.05 25.55
CA ARG A 57 -16.91 -2.08 24.65
C ARG A 57 -18.43 -2.19 24.71
N HIS A 58 -18.97 -3.40 24.98
CA HIS A 58 -20.41 -3.57 25.16
C HIS A 58 -20.92 -2.83 26.40
N ILE A 59 -20.22 -2.97 27.52
CA ILE A 59 -20.57 -2.26 28.77
C ILE A 59 -20.43 -0.75 28.56
N GLU A 60 -19.38 -0.29 27.90
CA GLU A 60 -19.15 1.14 27.63
C GLU A 60 -20.24 1.77 26.75
N LYS A 61 -20.69 1.06 25.71
CA LYS A 61 -21.59 1.62 24.69
C LYS A 61 -23.06 1.30 24.90
N ASN A 62 -23.38 0.20 25.57
CA ASN A 62 -24.71 -0.36 25.67
C ASN A 62 -25.23 -0.46 27.11
N THR A 63 -24.83 0.45 27.96
CA THR A 63 -25.40 0.58 29.31
C THR A 63 -26.15 1.92 29.39
N PRO A 64 -27.49 1.93 29.55
CA PRO A 64 -28.41 0.77 29.64
C PRO A 64 -28.56 0.00 28.31
N PHE A 65 -28.87 -1.29 28.40
CA PHE A 65 -29.02 -2.17 27.23
C PHE A 65 -30.26 -1.80 26.41
N VAL A 66 -30.05 -1.53 25.12
CA VAL A 66 -31.08 -1.13 24.16
C VAL A 66 -31.21 -2.12 22.98
N GLY A 67 -30.80 -3.37 23.18
CA GLY A 67 -30.87 -4.41 22.15
C GLY A 67 -29.64 -4.56 21.27
N ASN A 68 -28.65 -3.67 21.37
CA ASN A 68 -27.39 -3.75 20.61
C ASN A 68 -26.30 -4.44 21.39
N VAL A 69 -25.47 -5.23 20.71
CA VAL A 69 -24.32 -5.90 21.29
C VAL A 69 -23.06 -5.49 20.54
N ALA A 70 -22.03 -5.08 21.28
CA ALA A 70 -20.73 -4.78 20.72
C ALA A 70 -19.94 -6.08 20.51
N TYR A 71 -19.62 -6.38 19.25
CA TYR A 71 -18.86 -7.59 18.88
C TYR A 71 -17.81 -7.28 17.81
N SER A 72 -16.92 -8.21 17.58
CA SER A 72 -15.94 -8.14 16.51
C SER A 72 -15.97 -9.40 15.67
N GLN A 73 -15.90 -9.22 14.34
CA GLN A 73 -15.86 -10.28 13.37
C GLN A 73 -14.59 -10.19 12.53
N ARG A 74 -14.00 -11.34 12.19
CA ARG A 74 -12.91 -11.41 11.22
C ARG A 74 -13.47 -11.73 9.85
N GLU A 75 -13.21 -10.84 8.90
CA GLU A 75 -13.64 -11.00 7.52
C GLU A 75 -12.43 -11.11 6.61
N PHE A 76 -12.50 -12.02 5.63
CA PHE A 76 -11.44 -12.21 4.66
C PHE A 76 -11.69 -11.25 3.49
N SER A 77 -11.03 -10.09 3.51
CA SER A 77 -11.31 -8.99 2.61
C SER A 77 -10.15 -8.66 1.68
N TYR A 78 -10.48 -8.19 0.49
CA TYR A 78 -9.56 -7.54 -0.45
C TYR A 78 -9.26 -6.09 -0.02
N ASP A 79 -10.21 -5.42 0.63
CA ASP A 79 -10.03 -4.08 1.16
C ASP A 79 -9.16 -4.14 2.41
N ASN A 80 -7.86 -4.05 2.21
CA ASN A 80 -6.85 -4.18 3.25
C ASN A 80 -5.71 -3.19 3.02
N SER A 81 -4.94 -2.93 4.06
CA SER A 81 -3.88 -1.92 4.04
C SER A 81 -2.85 -2.07 2.91
N LEU A 82 -2.59 -3.31 2.45
CA LEU A 82 -1.68 -3.53 1.32
C LEU A 82 -2.30 -3.09 0.00
N MET A 83 -3.55 -3.49 -0.27
CA MET A 83 -4.26 -3.09 -1.48
C MET A 83 -4.51 -1.58 -1.50
N GLU A 84 -4.82 -0.97 -0.35
CA GLU A 84 -4.90 0.49 -0.21
C GLU A 84 -3.55 1.17 -0.50
N LEU A 85 -2.41 0.59 -0.05
CA LEU A 85 -1.08 1.12 -0.37
C LEU A 85 -0.84 1.12 -1.90
N VAL A 86 -1.20 0.02 -2.58
CA VAL A 86 -1.12 -0.08 -4.04
C VAL A 86 -2.03 0.98 -4.68
N ARG A 87 -3.25 1.17 -4.18
CA ARG A 87 -4.19 2.20 -4.65
C ARG A 87 -3.60 3.60 -4.51
N HIS A 88 -3.04 3.95 -3.36
CA HIS A 88 -2.36 5.25 -3.16
C HIS A 88 -1.21 5.46 -4.16
N THR A 89 -0.47 4.39 -4.47
CA THR A 89 0.62 4.46 -5.46
C THR A 89 0.08 4.67 -6.86
N VAL A 90 -0.99 3.99 -7.26
CA VAL A 90 -1.67 4.18 -8.54
C VAL A 90 -2.15 5.63 -8.68
N GLU A 91 -2.86 6.17 -7.69
CA GLU A 91 -3.35 7.55 -7.72
C GLU A 91 -2.22 8.57 -7.73
N PHE A 92 -1.10 8.26 -7.04
CA PHE A 92 0.10 9.09 -7.11
C PHE A 92 0.70 9.11 -8.51
N ILE A 93 0.84 7.93 -9.17
CA ILE A 93 1.39 7.84 -10.54
C ILE A 93 0.49 8.56 -11.53
N LYS A 94 -0.83 8.43 -11.43
CA LYS A 94 -1.80 9.13 -12.31
C LYS A 94 -1.60 10.65 -12.32
N ARG A 95 -1.18 11.24 -11.21
CA ARG A 95 -0.91 12.69 -11.09
C ARG A 95 0.38 13.15 -11.77
N LYS A 96 1.23 12.21 -12.21
CA LYS A 96 2.48 12.56 -12.92
C LYS A 96 2.19 12.79 -14.42
N PRO A 97 2.93 13.70 -15.09
CA PRO A 97 2.69 14.04 -16.50
C PRO A 97 2.72 12.84 -17.45
N TYR A 98 3.54 11.84 -17.14
CA TYR A 98 3.69 10.58 -17.90
C TYR A 98 2.94 9.39 -17.27
N GLY A 99 2.23 9.61 -16.16
CA GLY A 99 1.59 8.55 -15.37
C GLY A 99 0.58 7.74 -16.16
N ASN A 100 -0.24 8.39 -16.98
CA ASN A 100 -1.21 7.70 -17.82
C ASN A 100 -0.55 6.78 -18.86
N LYS A 101 0.62 7.16 -19.40
CA LYS A 101 1.38 6.30 -20.33
C LYS A 101 1.92 5.06 -19.64
N LEU A 102 2.35 5.18 -18.37
CA LEU A 102 2.83 4.04 -17.58
C LEU A 102 1.70 3.06 -17.24
N LEU A 103 0.49 3.54 -16.97
CA LEU A 103 -0.64 2.73 -16.54
C LEU A 103 -1.53 2.24 -17.70
N ILE A 104 -1.28 2.67 -18.94
CA ILE A 104 -2.15 2.35 -20.08
C ILE A 104 -2.27 0.84 -20.35
N LYS A 105 -1.18 0.09 -20.12
CA LYS A 105 -1.14 -1.38 -20.30
C LYS A 105 -1.63 -2.15 -19.08
N LEU A 106 -2.06 -1.46 -18.03
CA LEU A 106 -2.49 -2.01 -16.73
C LEU A 106 -3.92 -1.60 -16.40
N LYS A 107 -4.73 -1.24 -17.38
CA LYS A 107 -6.09 -0.73 -17.15
C LYS A 107 -6.93 -1.71 -16.34
N ASP A 108 -6.82 -3.01 -16.66
CA ASP A 108 -7.60 -4.05 -16.00
C ASP A 108 -7.13 -4.28 -14.57
N GLU A 109 -5.81 -4.35 -14.36
CA GLU A 109 -5.21 -4.49 -13.02
C GLU A 109 -5.54 -3.27 -12.14
N VAL A 110 -5.43 -2.07 -12.70
CA VAL A 110 -5.78 -0.83 -11.99
C VAL A 110 -7.26 -0.81 -11.63
N LYS A 111 -8.14 -1.23 -12.53
CA LYS A 111 -9.58 -1.35 -12.24
C LYS A 111 -9.84 -2.33 -11.11
N LEU A 112 -9.23 -3.52 -11.14
CA LEU A 112 -9.34 -4.51 -10.08
C LEU A 112 -8.88 -3.97 -8.72
N VAL A 113 -7.78 -3.20 -8.67
CA VAL A 113 -7.31 -2.54 -7.44
C VAL A 113 -8.33 -1.52 -6.94
N ILE A 114 -8.93 -0.75 -7.85
CA ILE A 114 -9.96 0.25 -7.53
C ILE A 114 -11.18 -0.43 -6.92
N ASP A 115 -11.68 -1.47 -7.57
CA ASP A 115 -12.88 -2.21 -7.15
C ASP A 115 -12.65 -2.97 -5.83
N ALA A 116 -11.39 -3.39 -5.57
CA ALA A 116 -11.01 -4.09 -4.34
C ALA A 116 -10.83 -3.17 -3.12
N THR A 117 -10.77 -1.86 -3.31
CA THR A 117 -10.50 -0.88 -2.25
C THR A 117 -11.60 0.18 -2.13
N PRO A 118 -12.85 -0.21 -1.81
CA PRO A 118 -13.96 0.73 -1.64
C PRO A 118 -13.77 1.69 -0.46
N GLY A 119 -13.03 1.26 0.58
CA GLY A 119 -12.68 2.09 1.75
C GLY A 119 -11.53 3.06 1.55
N TYR A 120 -11.04 3.23 0.31
CA TYR A 120 -9.92 4.12 0.03
C TYR A 120 -10.25 5.59 0.32
N GLU A 121 -9.44 6.21 1.21
CA GLU A 121 -9.49 7.63 1.54
C GLU A 121 -8.16 8.32 1.19
N PRO A 122 -8.17 9.37 0.33
CA PRO A 122 -6.94 10.06 -0.11
C PRO A 122 -6.09 10.61 1.04
N TYR A 123 -6.73 10.99 2.15
CA TYR A 123 -6.07 11.58 3.32
C TYR A 123 -5.41 10.56 4.25
N ASP A 124 -5.79 9.28 4.18
CA ASP A 124 -5.26 8.20 5.02
C ASP A 124 -3.88 7.69 4.58
N ARG A 125 -3.30 8.27 3.52
CA ARG A 125 -2.03 7.84 2.92
C ARG A 125 -0.91 7.63 3.94
N GLN A 126 -0.72 8.55 4.89
CA GLN A 126 0.33 8.42 5.89
C GLN A 126 0.08 7.25 6.85
N LYS A 127 -1.15 7.08 7.29
CA LYS A 127 -1.60 5.96 8.12
C LYS A 127 -1.35 4.62 7.42
N ILE A 128 -1.70 4.53 6.14
CA ILE A 128 -1.49 3.32 5.32
C ILE A 128 0.00 3.01 5.15
N ILE A 129 0.84 4.02 4.92
CA ILE A 129 2.30 3.85 4.86
C ILE A 129 2.83 3.27 6.19
N GLU A 130 2.45 3.83 7.33
CA GLU A 130 2.92 3.37 8.65
C GLU A 130 2.42 1.96 8.99
N GLN A 131 1.19 1.63 8.62
CA GLN A 131 0.66 0.26 8.78
C GLN A 131 1.45 -0.77 7.95
N ASN A 132 1.81 -0.42 6.71
CA ASN A 132 2.55 -1.32 5.83
C ASN A 132 4.03 -1.45 6.20
N LYS A 133 4.64 -0.45 6.83
CA LYS A 133 5.98 -0.57 7.42
C LYS A 133 6.01 -1.60 8.56
N LYS A 134 4.98 -1.60 9.40
CA LYS A 134 4.87 -2.51 10.54
C LYS A 134 4.47 -3.93 10.12
N ASN A 135 3.67 -4.05 9.07
CA ASN A 135 3.04 -5.30 8.63
C ASN A 135 3.49 -5.67 7.22
N THR A 136 4.69 -6.22 7.09
CA THR A 136 5.19 -6.74 5.81
C THR A 136 4.52 -8.07 5.46
N VAL A 137 4.33 -8.31 4.16
CA VAL A 137 3.84 -9.60 3.65
C VAL A 137 4.88 -10.68 3.97
N ARG A 138 4.47 -11.74 4.68
CA ARG A 138 5.37 -12.83 5.10
C ARG A 138 5.07 -14.16 4.43
N HIS A 139 3.92 -14.27 3.76
CA HIS A 139 3.49 -15.53 3.17
C HIS A 139 4.25 -15.82 1.88
N ALA A 140 4.91 -16.97 1.79
CA ALA A 140 5.74 -17.36 0.66
C ALA A 140 4.98 -17.35 -0.69
N TYR A 141 3.71 -17.75 -0.71
CA TYR A 141 2.87 -17.72 -1.90
C TYR A 141 2.69 -16.32 -2.50
N PHE A 142 2.73 -15.27 -1.66
CA PHE A 142 2.55 -13.87 -2.07
C PHE A 142 3.88 -13.10 -2.09
N ARG A 143 4.97 -13.75 -2.46
CA ARG A 143 6.31 -13.15 -2.52
C ARG A 143 6.36 -11.92 -3.44
N GLU A 144 5.63 -11.97 -4.55
CA GLU A 144 5.54 -10.85 -5.49
C GLU A 144 4.84 -9.64 -4.87
N TYR A 145 3.87 -9.86 -4.00
CA TYR A 145 3.23 -8.79 -3.24
C TYR A 145 4.17 -8.15 -2.20
N LEU A 146 5.13 -8.90 -1.65
CA LEU A 146 6.16 -8.33 -0.79
C LEU A 146 7.06 -7.34 -1.57
N ALA A 147 7.48 -7.73 -2.77
CA ALA A 147 8.28 -6.87 -3.64
C ALA A 147 7.50 -5.60 -4.05
N LEU A 148 6.23 -5.77 -4.44
CA LEU A 148 5.32 -4.66 -4.75
C LEU A 148 5.12 -3.73 -3.55
N GLN A 149 4.91 -4.28 -2.34
CA GLN A 149 4.76 -3.50 -1.10
C GLN A 149 5.99 -2.61 -0.85
N ARG A 150 7.18 -3.19 -0.95
CA ARG A 150 8.45 -2.47 -0.78
C ARG A 150 8.60 -1.34 -1.80
N LEU A 151 8.30 -1.62 -3.07
CA LEU A 151 8.36 -0.62 -4.14
C LEU A 151 7.36 0.52 -3.91
N CYS A 152 6.10 0.21 -3.54
CA CYS A 152 5.10 1.21 -3.22
C CYS A 152 5.53 2.11 -2.04
N LEU A 153 6.10 1.52 -0.99
CA LEU A 153 6.63 2.28 0.14
C LEU A 153 7.78 3.21 -0.29
N LEU A 154 8.69 2.75 -1.14
CA LEU A 154 9.77 3.59 -1.68
C LEU A 154 9.20 4.77 -2.48
N ILE A 155 8.28 4.53 -3.41
CA ILE A 155 7.67 5.55 -4.25
C ILE A 155 6.95 6.61 -3.39
N LEU A 156 6.10 6.18 -2.44
CA LEU A 156 5.28 7.09 -1.65
C LEU A 156 6.07 7.85 -0.57
N ARG A 157 7.20 7.30 -0.11
CA ARG A 157 8.08 7.95 0.86
C ARG A 157 9.03 8.95 0.22
N HIS A 158 9.53 8.67 -0.98
CA HIS A 158 10.46 9.56 -1.70
C HIS A 158 9.89 10.97 -1.87
N GLN A 159 8.58 11.11 -2.05
CA GLN A 159 7.92 12.41 -2.13
C GLN A 159 8.08 13.27 -0.86
N LYS A 160 8.27 12.67 0.32
CA LYS A 160 8.43 13.39 1.58
C LYS A 160 9.81 14.08 1.70
N HIS A 161 10.84 13.52 1.06
CA HIS A 161 12.20 14.06 1.12
C HIS A 161 12.44 15.27 0.20
N GLN A 162 11.58 15.47 -0.81
CA GLN A 162 11.67 16.65 -1.68
C GLN A 162 11.15 17.95 -1.04
N ILE A 163 10.45 17.88 0.11
CA ILE A 163 9.83 19.03 0.78
C ILE A 163 10.60 19.44 2.05
N GLY A 164 11.55 18.67 2.51
CA GLY A 164 12.31 18.93 3.74
C GLY A 164 13.82 18.92 3.50
N THR A 165 14.45 20.08 3.68
CA THR A 165 15.90 20.20 3.86
C THR A 165 16.31 19.49 5.15
N GLY A 166 16.75 18.25 5.07
CA GLY A 166 17.27 17.52 6.23
C GLY A 166 17.79 16.14 5.86
N ALA A 167 19.04 15.88 6.24
CA ALA A 167 19.83 14.66 6.23
C ALA A 167 19.37 13.55 5.25
N ARG A 168 20.15 13.41 4.17
CA ARG A 168 20.03 12.33 3.18
C ARG A 168 20.30 10.97 3.84
N GLN A 169 19.29 10.12 3.92
CA GLN A 169 19.50 8.69 4.08
C GLN A 169 19.44 8.06 2.70
N ILE A 170 20.61 7.66 2.19
CA ILE A 170 20.72 6.84 0.97
C ILE A 170 20.28 5.44 1.36
N TYR A 171 19.09 5.04 0.93
CA TYR A 171 18.68 3.64 1.00
C TYR A 171 19.29 2.91 -0.20
N GLY A 172 20.26 2.06 0.04
CA GLY A 172 20.75 1.11 -0.97
C GLY A 172 19.60 0.17 -1.37
N ILE A 173 19.20 0.22 -2.64
CA ILE A 173 18.30 -0.76 -3.21
C ILE A 173 19.17 -1.94 -3.61
N LEU A 174 19.20 -2.98 -2.78
CA LEU A 174 19.77 -4.27 -3.16
C LEU A 174 18.78 -4.92 -4.13
N PHE A 175 19.08 -4.81 -5.42
CA PHE A 175 18.49 -5.68 -6.42
C PHE A 175 19.23 -7.02 -6.32
N ASP A 176 18.49 -8.06 -5.96
CA ASP A 176 18.99 -9.42 -6.13
C ASP A 176 19.01 -9.70 -7.64
N GLY A 177 20.20 -9.53 -8.25
CA GLY A 177 20.40 -9.63 -9.69
C GLY A 177 20.13 -11.03 -10.26
N ALA A 178 20.04 -12.06 -9.41
CA ALA A 178 19.68 -13.42 -9.80
C ALA A 178 18.26 -13.54 -10.38
N TRP A 179 17.39 -12.55 -10.13
CA TRP A 179 16.00 -12.53 -10.60
C TRP A 179 15.81 -12.00 -12.01
N LEU A 180 16.83 -11.37 -12.60
CA LEU A 180 16.76 -10.78 -13.94
C LEU A 180 17.20 -11.72 -15.07
N TRP A 181 17.75 -12.90 -14.73
CA TRP A 181 18.38 -13.80 -15.71
C TRP A 181 17.72 -15.18 -15.80
N GLU A 182 16.63 -15.44 -15.08
CA GLU A 182 15.82 -16.67 -15.23
C GLU A 182 14.57 -16.41 -16.07
N GLU A 183 14.72 -16.19 -17.37
CA GLU A 183 13.77 -16.48 -18.45
C GLU A 183 14.51 -17.18 -19.59
#